data_d42bffc17fce523ac9eb742fd77ffc93
#
_entry.id   d42bffc17fce523ac9eb742fd77ffc93
#
_cell.length_a   1.000
_cell.length_b   1.000
_cell.length_c   1.000
_cell.angle_alpha   90.00
_cell.angle_beta   90.00
_cell.angle_gamma   90.00
#
_symmetry.space_group_name_H-M   'P 1'
#
loop_
_entity.id
_entity.type
_entity.pdbx_description
1 polymer ?
#
loop_
_entity_poly.entity_id
_entity_poly.type
_entity_poly.pdbx_seq_one_letter_code
_entity_poly.pdbx_strand_id
1 'polypeptide(L)'
;MENISAEKLRELIFTSSNSGRRVLYLFGKGLSKVPEAVAALTELEVLYLSFNNLKELPTTINKLKHLRWLILDGNQLRELPHSICELSHLTWLSVNNNQLSVLPSNIKHLKNLWTLYLRYNQLTTLPDEIGELKKLEWLYVTGNPLTLEGMRKVVKLQSKMKVLITDVGGKDMKCSFVFYFNYVL
;
A
#
# COMPACT_ATOMS: atom_id res chain seq x y z
N MET A 1 -6.80 20.34 9.21
CA MET A 1 -5.51 19.84 9.72
C MET A 1 -4.46 20.88 9.39
N GLU A 2 -3.69 21.32 10.38
CA GLU A 2 -2.59 22.25 10.14
C GLU A 2 -1.45 21.53 9.41
N ASN A 3 -0.96 22.14 8.34
CA ASN A 3 0.21 21.63 7.63
C ASN A 3 1.43 21.74 8.53
N ILE A 4 2.22 20.67 8.61
CA ILE A 4 3.48 20.71 9.35
C ILE A 4 4.42 21.76 8.76
N SER A 5 5.08 22.56 9.62
CA SER A 5 6.09 23.49 9.15
C SER A 5 7.30 22.75 8.56
N ALA A 6 7.98 23.37 7.60
CA ALA A 6 9.18 22.78 6.99
C ALA A 6 10.29 22.52 8.01
N GLU A 7 10.38 23.38 9.03
CA GLU A 7 11.35 23.24 10.13
C GLU A 7 11.05 21.99 10.98
N LYS A 8 9.81 21.83 11.43
CA LYS A 8 9.38 20.66 12.21
C LYS A 8 9.52 19.35 11.46
N LEU A 9 9.25 19.38 10.16
CA LEU A 9 9.44 18.22 9.29
C LEU A 9 10.93 17.83 9.18
N ARG A 10 11.82 18.81 9.00
CA ARG A 10 13.28 18.57 9.01
C ARG A 10 13.75 18.01 10.35
N GLU A 11 13.26 18.54 11.45
CA GLU A 11 13.55 18.03 12.80
C GLU A 11 13.15 16.56 12.96
N LEU A 12 11.93 16.18 12.53
CA LEU A 12 11.47 14.80 12.61
C LEU A 12 12.34 13.84 11.80
N ILE A 13 12.70 14.24 10.56
CA ILE A 13 13.56 13.43 9.70
C ILE A 13 14.97 13.32 10.29
N PHE A 14 15.52 14.43 10.76
CA PHE A 14 16.85 14.48 11.39
C PHE A 14 16.93 13.64 12.66
N THR A 15 15.90 13.74 13.53
CA THR A 15 15.82 12.93 14.74
C THR A 15 15.72 11.44 14.42
N SER A 16 14.97 11.08 13.40
CA SER A 16 14.86 9.69 12.93
C SER A 16 16.20 9.16 12.42
N SER A 17 16.94 9.97 11.66
CA SER A 17 18.25 9.64 11.11
C SER A 17 19.29 9.40 12.22
N ASN A 18 19.36 10.33 13.18
CA ASN A 18 20.43 10.31 14.21
C ASN A 18 20.16 9.36 15.39
N SER A 19 18.89 9.01 15.63
CA SER A 19 18.53 8.12 16.74
C SER A 19 18.63 6.63 16.41
N GLY A 20 19.06 6.27 15.19
CA GLY A 20 19.04 4.88 14.72
C GLY A 20 17.61 4.32 14.60
N ARG A 21 16.59 5.18 14.64
CA ARG A 21 15.20 4.76 14.52
C ARG A 21 14.93 4.29 13.11
N ARG A 22 14.41 3.07 13.01
CA ARG A 22 14.01 2.47 11.74
C ARG A 22 12.53 2.74 11.38
N VAL A 23 11.88 3.63 12.13
CA VAL A 23 10.46 3.97 11.98
C VAL A 23 10.28 5.48 11.86
N LEU A 24 9.61 5.94 10.81
CA LEU A 24 9.28 7.36 10.60
C LEU A 24 7.76 7.55 10.55
N TYR A 25 7.26 8.41 11.45
CA TYR A 25 5.84 8.77 11.54
C TYR A 25 5.59 10.12 10.89
N LEU A 26 5.00 10.13 9.70
CA LEU A 26 4.54 11.33 8.98
C LEU A 26 3.02 11.30 8.76
N PHE A 27 2.30 10.63 9.64
CA PHE A 27 0.84 10.53 9.64
C PHE A 27 0.19 11.90 9.87
N GLY A 28 -0.80 12.27 9.03
CA GLY A 28 -1.64 13.46 9.25
C GLY A 28 -0.90 14.78 9.26
N LYS A 29 0.22 14.91 8.52
CA LYS A 29 1.05 16.12 8.48
C LYS A 29 0.67 17.10 7.36
N GLY A 30 -0.40 16.84 6.62
CA GLY A 30 -0.86 17.68 5.51
C GLY A 30 0.09 17.70 4.31
N LEU A 31 0.95 16.69 4.17
CA LEU A 31 1.96 16.63 3.12
C LEU A 31 1.32 16.46 1.75
N SER A 32 1.66 17.34 0.80
CA SER A 32 1.32 17.19 -0.62
C SER A 32 2.35 16.37 -1.40
N LYS A 33 3.57 16.25 -0.86
CA LYS A 33 4.67 15.45 -1.42
C LYS A 33 5.47 14.79 -0.29
N VAL A 34 6.06 13.64 -0.57
CA VAL A 34 7.03 13.03 0.34
C VAL A 34 8.32 13.83 0.27
N PRO A 35 8.86 14.30 1.41
CA PRO A 35 10.10 15.08 1.41
C PRO A 35 11.28 14.27 0.84
N GLU A 36 12.09 14.88 -0.01
CA GLU A 36 13.25 14.21 -0.63
C GLU A 36 14.23 13.66 0.42
N ALA A 37 14.37 14.35 1.55
CA ALA A 37 15.23 13.92 2.66
C ALA A 37 14.84 12.55 3.24
N VAL A 38 13.58 12.09 3.06
CA VAL A 38 13.16 10.75 3.47
C VAL A 38 13.95 9.66 2.73
N ALA A 39 14.29 9.91 1.46
CA ALA A 39 15.05 8.95 0.66
C ALA A 39 16.50 8.72 1.14
N ALA A 40 17.02 9.61 2.01
CA ALA A 40 18.33 9.44 2.65
C ALA A 40 18.30 8.49 3.85
N LEU A 41 17.11 8.14 4.36
CA LEU A 41 16.92 7.23 5.51
C LEU A 41 16.98 5.77 5.04
N THR A 42 18.10 5.34 4.49
CA THR A 42 18.25 4.01 3.85
C THR A 42 18.00 2.83 4.79
N GLU A 43 18.22 3.02 6.10
CA GLU A 43 17.99 2.01 7.15
C GLU A 43 16.53 1.95 7.64
N LEU A 44 15.62 2.75 7.04
CA LEU A 44 14.24 2.80 7.47
C LEU A 44 13.52 1.48 7.17
N GLU A 45 12.85 0.94 8.19
CA GLU A 45 12.07 -0.29 8.07
C GLU A 45 10.56 -0.01 7.99
N VAL A 46 10.07 1.07 8.59
CA VAL A 46 8.64 1.39 8.64
C VAL A 46 8.42 2.87 8.33
N LEU A 47 7.55 3.15 7.37
CA LEU A 47 7.17 4.51 6.97
C LEU A 47 5.66 4.69 7.02
N TYR A 48 5.19 5.56 7.92
CA TYR A 48 3.78 5.96 8.04
C TYR A 48 3.55 7.29 7.35
N LEU A 49 2.77 7.29 6.26
CA LEU A 49 2.40 8.46 5.46
C LEU A 49 0.87 8.63 5.36
N SER A 50 0.10 7.88 6.16
CA SER A 50 -1.37 7.93 6.07
C SER A 50 -1.95 9.31 6.40
N PHE A 51 -3.14 9.58 5.85
CA PHE A 51 -3.92 10.80 6.07
C PHE A 51 -3.15 12.08 5.75
N ASN A 52 -2.49 12.08 4.60
CA ASN A 52 -1.87 13.23 3.97
C ASN A 52 -2.61 13.61 2.67
N ASN A 53 -2.02 14.50 1.87
CA ASN A 53 -2.57 14.97 0.59
C ASN A 53 -1.70 14.52 -0.59
N LEU A 54 -1.05 13.34 -0.45
CA LEU A 54 -0.12 12.83 -1.45
C LEU A 54 -0.87 12.44 -2.73
N LYS A 55 -0.46 12.99 -3.86
CA LYS A 55 -0.98 12.64 -5.19
C LYS A 55 -0.10 11.62 -5.90
N GLU A 56 1.16 11.57 -5.53
CA GLU A 56 2.18 10.68 -6.09
C GLU A 56 3.23 10.32 -5.03
N LEU A 57 3.98 9.26 -5.28
CA LEU A 57 5.19 8.93 -4.54
C LEU A 57 6.41 9.25 -5.42
N PRO A 58 7.51 9.74 -4.82
CA PRO A 58 8.74 9.98 -5.57
C PRO A 58 9.36 8.65 -6.05
N THR A 59 9.97 8.66 -7.21
CA THR A 59 10.71 7.50 -7.71
C THR A 59 11.85 7.08 -6.79
N THR A 60 12.41 8.04 -6.03
CA THR A 60 13.46 7.81 -5.03
C THR A 60 13.02 6.97 -3.83
N ILE A 61 11.71 6.59 -3.73
CA ILE A 61 11.23 5.66 -2.71
C ILE A 61 12.01 4.33 -2.73
N ASN A 62 12.50 3.92 -3.89
CA ASN A 62 13.31 2.71 -4.05
C ASN A 62 14.66 2.73 -3.32
N LYS A 63 15.11 3.89 -2.82
CA LYS A 63 16.32 4.00 -2.00
C LYS A 63 16.16 3.41 -0.61
N LEU A 64 14.93 3.26 -0.13
CA LEU A 64 14.59 2.68 1.16
C LEU A 64 14.68 1.13 1.11
N LYS A 65 15.86 0.60 0.85
CA LYS A 65 16.05 -0.83 0.56
C LYS A 65 15.68 -1.76 1.74
N HIS A 66 15.72 -1.26 2.97
CA HIS A 66 15.35 -2.01 4.17
C HIS A 66 13.88 -1.88 4.55
N LEU A 67 13.07 -1.11 3.76
CA LEU A 67 11.67 -0.86 4.08
C LEU A 67 10.85 -2.16 4.05
N ARG A 68 10.19 -2.44 5.17
CA ARG A 68 9.32 -3.60 5.38
C ARG A 68 7.85 -3.21 5.36
N TRP A 69 7.51 -2.05 5.94
CA TRP A 69 6.14 -1.57 6.04
C TRP A 69 6.01 -0.18 5.44
N LEU A 70 5.10 -0.04 4.49
CA LEU A 70 4.74 1.23 3.88
C LEU A 70 3.23 1.44 3.98
N ILE A 71 2.83 2.47 4.74
CA ILE A 71 1.44 2.75 5.05
C ILE A 71 1.07 4.12 4.48
N LEU A 72 0.16 4.12 3.47
CA LEU A 72 -0.21 5.25 2.63
C LEU A 72 -1.72 5.54 2.65
N ASP A 73 -2.45 4.96 3.61
CA ASP A 73 -3.91 5.06 3.64
C ASP A 73 -4.41 6.51 3.71
N GLY A 74 -5.57 6.79 3.09
CA GLY A 74 -6.18 8.11 3.17
C GLY A 74 -5.38 9.23 2.50
N ASN A 75 -4.84 8.96 1.32
CA ASN A 75 -4.18 9.93 0.46
C ASN A 75 -4.97 10.14 -0.85
N GLN A 76 -4.35 10.73 -1.86
CA GLN A 76 -4.93 11.04 -3.17
C GLN A 76 -4.14 10.38 -4.31
N LEU A 77 -3.48 9.25 -4.02
CA LEU A 77 -2.63 8.54 -4.99
C LEU A 77 -3.47 7.96 -6.11
N ARG A 78 -3.11 8.27 -7.37
CA ARG A 78 -3.76 7.74 -8.57
C ARG A 78 -3.07 6.50 -9.13
N GLU A 79 -1.78 6.38 -8.87
CA GLU A 79 -0.93 5.25 -9.26
C GLU A 79 0.21 5.08 -8.26
N LEU A 80 0.87 3.93 -8.32
CA LEU A 80 2.12 3.67 -7.61
C LEU A 80 3.27 3.69 -8.62
N PRO A 81 4.39 4.37 -8.32
CA PRO A 81 5.53 4.40 -9.24
C PRO A 81 6.13 3.00 -9.39
N HIS A 82 6.65 2.68 -10.57
CA HIS A 82 7.30 1.40 -10.82
C HIS A 82 8.44 1.11 -9.82
N SER A 83 9.12 2.15 -9.36
CA SER A 83 10.20 2.05 -8.38
C SER A 83 9.80 1.47 -7.02
N ILE A 84 8.50 1.52 -6.64
CA ILE A 84 8.04 0.86 -5.41
C ILE A 84 8.30 -0.65 -5.44
N CYS A 85 8.26 -1.23 -6.63
CA CYS A 85 8.46 -2.67 -6.84
C CYS A 85 9.92 -3.12 -6.65
N GLU A 86 10.84 -2.17 -6.46
CA GLU A 86 12.24 -2.43 -6.12
C GLU A 86 12.48 -2.56 -4.60
N LEU A 87 11.44 -2.35 -3.78
CA LEU A 87 11.50 -2.51 -2.33
C LEU A 87 11.47 -4.02 -1.97
N SER A 88 12.56 -4.70 -2.20
CA SER A 88 12.66 -6.16 -2.10
C SER A 88 12.38 -6.74 -0.70
N HIS A 89 12.49 -5.92 0.36
CA HIS A 89 12.19 -6.32 1.74
C HIS A 89 10.76 -5.98 2.16
N LEU A 90 9.95 -5.34 1.29
CA LEU A 90 8.60 -4.94 1.64
C LEU A 90 7.71 -6.17 1.91
N THR A 91 7.14 -6.22 3.12
CA THR A 91 6.24 -7.28 3.58
C THR A 91 4.81 -6.80 3.73
N TRP A 92 4.62 -5.50 3.98
CA TRP A 92 3.33 -4.88 4.21
C TRP A 92 3.19 -3.61 3.39
N LEU A 93 2.19 -3.57 2.50
CA LEU A 93 1.81 -2.39 1.75
C LEU A 93 0.34 -2.08 1.97
N SER A 94 0.07 -0.89 2.52
CA SER A 94 -1.29 -0.41 2.70
C SER A 94 -1.50 0.90 1.93
N VAL A 95 -2.49 0.90 1.03
CA VAL A 95 -2.88 2.05 0.19
C VAL A 95 -4.41 2.20 0.15
N ASN A 96 -5.09 1.85 1.25
CA ASN A 96 -6.55 2.01 1.35
C ASN A 96 -6.96 3.47 1.21
N ASN A 97 -8.21 3.71 0.78
CA ASN A 97 -8.78 5.05 0.69
C ASN A 97 -7.88 6.01 -0.11
N ASN A 98 -7.58 5.61 -1.34
CA ASN A 98 -6.84 6.37 -2.34
C ASN A 98 -7.65 6.45 -3.65
N GLN A 99 -7.02 6.83 -4.75
CA GLN A 99 -7.64 6.96 -6.08
C GLN A 99 -6.95 6.06 -7.11
N LEU A 100 -6.35 4.94 -6.66
CA LEU A 100 -5.60 4.04 -7.54
C LEU A 100 -6.53 3.43 -8.58
N SER A 101 -6.25 3.64 -9.86
CA SER A 101 -6.96 3.04 -10.99
C SER A 101 -6.28 1.80 -11.53
N VAL A 102 -4.98 1.66 -11.28
CA VAL A 102 -4.14 0.56 -11.76
C VAL A 102 -3.02 0.26 -10.77
N LEU A 103 -2.55 -0.99 -10.77
CA LEU A 103 -1.31 -1.40 -10.12
C LEU A 103 -0.23 -1.66 -11.17
N PRO A 104 1.04 -1.36 -10.87
CA PRO A 104 2.13 -1.62 -11.81
C PRO A 104 2.31 -3.13 -12.07
N SER A 105 2.52 -3.53 -13.33
CA SER A 105 2.72 -4.94 -13.70
C SER A 105 3.99 -5.55 -13.07
N ASN A 106 5.01 -4.73 -12.80
CA ASN A 106 6.22 -5.18 -12.11
C ASN A 106 6.02 -5.42 -10.60
N ILE A 107 4.77 -5.34 -10.07
CA ILE A 107 4.44 -5.68 -8.67
C ILE A 107 4.92 -7.08 -8.26
N LYS A 108 5.05 -8.00 -9.21
CA LYS A 108 5.62 -9.35 -9.00
C LYS A 108 7.04 -9.34 -8.41
N HIS A 109 7.76 -8.24 -8.48
CA HIS A 109 9.09 -8.12 -7.90
C HIS A 109 9.08 -7.91 -6.37
N LEU A 110 7.93 -7.59 -5.78
CA LEU A 110 7.74 -7.52 -4.33
C LEU A 110 7.67 -8.93 -3.72
N LYS A 111 8.70 -9.75 -3.92
CA LYS A 111 8.71 -11.20 -3.61
C LYS A 111 8.51 -11.53 -2.14
N ASN A 112 8.71 -10.57 -1.24
CA ASN A 112 8.52 -10.72 0.19
C ASN A 112 7.19 -10.15 0.68
N LEU A 113 6.37 -9.57 -0.20
CA LEU A 113 5.08 -9.00 0.18
C LEU A 113 4.17 -10.10 0.73
N TRP A 114 3.71 -9.90 1.96
CA TRP A 114 2.85 -10.80 2.69
C TRP A 114 1.40 -10.30 2.76
N THR A 115 1.22 -8.98 2.91
CA THR A 115 -0.10 -8.36 2.97
C THR A 115 -0.18 -7.14 2.06
N LEU A 116 -1.27 -7.05 1.28
CA LEU A 116 -1.58 -5.94 0.38
C LEU A 116 -2.99 -5.42 0.63
N TYR A 117 -3.10 -4.17 1.10
CA TYR A 117 -4.37 -3.48 1.32
C TYR A 117 -4.61 -2.47 0.21
N LEU A 118 -5.72 -2.66 -0.52
CA LEU A 118 -6.15 -1.86 -1.68
C LEU A 118 -7.60 -1.38 -1.55
N ARG A 119 -8.18 -1.43 -0.35
CA ARG A 119 -9.59 -1.11 -0.14
C ARG A 119 -9.91 0.32 -0.52
N TYR A 120 -11.13 0.54 -1.03
CA TYR A 120 -11.64 1.87 -1.34
C TYR A 120 -10.71 2.66 -2.27
N ASN A 121 -10.45 2.09 -3.43
CA ASN A 121 -9.74 2.68 -4.55
C ASN A 121 -10.62 2.67 -5.80
N GLN A 122 -10.04 2.88 -6.97
CA GLN A 122 -10.73 2.94 -8.26
C GLN A 122 -10.28 1.83 -9.22
N LEU A 123 -9.82 0.71 -8.66
CA LEU A 123 -9.33 -0.41 -9.45
C LEU A 123 -10.49 -1.11 -10.16
N THR A 124 -10.39 -1.25 -11.48
CA THR A 124 -11.35 -2.02 -12.30
C THR A 124 -10.91 -3.46 -12.51
N THR A 125 -9.62 -3.72 -12.37
CA THR A 125 -9.00 -5.06 -12.47
C THR A 125 -7.70 -5.08 -11.69
N LEU A 126 -7.12 -6.28 -11.55
CA LEU A 126 -5.78 -6.49 -11.00
C LEU A 126 -4.86 -7.03 -12.09
N PRO A 127 -3.56 -6.69 -12.08
CA PRO A 127 -2.59 -7.31 -12.98
C PRO A 127 -2.43 -8.80 -12.66
N ASP A 128 -2.23 -9.63 -13.68
CA ASP A 128 -2.08 -11.08 -13.51
C ASP A 128 -0.84 -11.43 -12.70
N GLU A 129 0.15 -10.55 -12.70
CA GLU A 129 1.40 -10.64 -11.97
C GLU A 129 1.25 -10.68 -10.44
N ILE A 130 0.10 -10.27 -9.89
CA ILE A 130 -0.21 -10.48 -8.47
C ILE A 130 -0.18 -11.98 -8.13
N GLY A 131 -0.61 -12.83 -9.06
CA GLY A 131 -0.57 -14.27 -8.89
C GLY A 131 0.84 -14.87 -8.81
N GLU A 132 1.88 -14.11 -9.12
CA GLU A 132 3.29 -14.49 -9.02
C GLU A 132 3.90 -14.19 -7.63
N LEU A 133 3.18 -13.46 -6.76
CA LEU A 133 3.61 -13.11 -5.41
C LEU A 133 3.45 -14.32 -4.47
N LYS A 134 4.46 -15.18 -4.42
CA LYS A 134 4.40 -16.48 -3.72
C LYS A 134 4.21 -16.37 -2.22
N LYS A 135 4.59 -15.26 -1.60
CA LYS A 135 4.46 -15.01 -0.16
C LYS A 135 3.22 -14.19 0.20
N LEU A 136 2.46 -13.70 -0.79
CA LEU A 136 1.26 -12.92 -0.52
C LEU A 136 0.17 -13.84 0.03
N GLU A 137 -0.17 -13.63 1.31
CA GLU A 137 -1.24 -14.37 1.98
C GLU A 137 -2.55 -13.58 2.03
N TRP A 138 -2.45 -12.27 2.22
CA TRP A 138 -3.60 -11.41 2.46
C TRP A 138 -3.72 -10.33 1.39
N LEU A 139 -4.81 -10.35 0.65
CA LEU A 139 -5.16 -9.34 -0.34
C LEU A 139 -6.56 -8.77 -0.04
N TYR A 140 -6.63 -7.46 0.17
CA TYR A 140 -7.86 -6.75 0.50
C TYR A 140 -8.21 -5.78 -0.62
N VAL A 141 -9.32 -6.03 -1.34
CA VAL A 141 -9.73 -5.25 -2.54
C VAL A 141 -11.15 -4.68 -2.46
N THR A 142 -11.77 -4.76 -1.28
CA THR A 142 -13.12 -4.23 -1.03
C THR A 142 -13.25 -2.76 -1.44
N GLY A 143 -14.42 -2.34 -1.94
CA GLY A 143 -14.69 -0.95 -2.26
C GLY A 143 -13.99 -0.45 -3.54
N ASN A 144 -13.65 -1.37 -4.45
CA ASN A 144 -13.17 -1.04 -5.80
C ASN A 144 -14.24 -1.36 -6.85
N PRO A 145 -14.37 -0.57 -7.93
CA PRO A 145 -15.32 -0.80 -9.01
C PRO A 145 -14.84 -1.90 -9.98
N LEU A 146 -14.57 -3.10 -9.45
CA LEU A 146 -14.06 -4.21 -10.24
C LEU A 146 -15.07 -4.61 -11.33
N THR A 147 -14.59 -4.76 -12.56
CA THR A 147 -15.37 -5.34 -13.67
C THR A 147 -15.59 -6.84 -13.45
N LEU A 148 -16.48 -7.46 -14.26
CA LEU A 148 -16.67 -8.91 -14.25
C LEU A 148 -15.33 -9.67 -14.48
N GLU A 149 -14.48 -9.16 -15.36
CA GLU A 149 -13.16 -9.72 -15.61
C GLU A 149 -12.26 -9.55 -14.38
N GLY A 150 -12.25 -8.34 -13.79
CA GLY A 150 -11.51 -8.06 -12.55
C GLY A 150 -11.93 -8.99 -11.42
N MET A 151 -13.24 -9.23 -11.23
CA MET A 151 -13.75 -10.17 -10.25
C MET A 151 -13.31 -11.61 -10.51
N ARG A 152 -13.36 -12.06 -11.78
CA ARG A 152 -12.88 -13.41 -12.15
C ARG A 152 -11.40 -13.60 -11.79
N LYS A 153 -10.56 -12.59 -12.03
CA LYS A 153 -9.14 -12.61 -11.64
C LYS A 153 -8.99 -12.73 -10.13
N VAL A 154 -9.73 -11.93 -9.36
CA VAL A 154 -9.71 -11.97 -7.90
C VAL A 154 -10.15 -13.34 -7.37
N VAL A 155 -11.24 -13.92 -7.90
CA VAL A 155 -11.70 -15.27 -7.54
C VAL A 155 -10.64 -16.34 -7.84
N LYS A 156 -9.95 -16.23 -8.98
CA LYS A 156 -8.83 -17.13 -9.32
C LYS A 156 -7.68 -17.04 -8.31
N LEU A 157 -7.44 -15.86 -7.75
CA LEU A 157 -6.39 -15.67 -6.73
C LEU A 157 -6.77 -16.30 -5.39
N GLN A 158 -8.06 -16.43 -5.06
CA GLN A 158 -8.53 -17.07 -3.82
C GLN A 158 -8.07 -18.54 -3.66
N SER A 159 -7.78 -19.22 -4.76
CA SER A 159 -7.23 -20.58 -4.71
C SER A 159 -5.76 -20.62 -4.25
N LYS A 160 -5.07 -19.47 -4.26
CA LYS A 160 -3.63 -19.35 -3.97
C LYS A 160 -3.33 -18.57 -2.69
N MET A 161 -4.25 -17.70 -2.27
CA MET A 161 -4.05 -16.79 -1.13
C MET A 161 -5.37 -16.47 -0.44
N LYS A 162 -5.31 -15.98 0.79
CA LYS A 162 -6.48 -15.49 1.53
C LYS A 162 -6.90 -14.12 0.99
N VAL A 163 -7.84 -14.11 0.06
CA VAL A 163 -8.36 -12.86 -0.52
C VAL A 163 -9.65 -12.49 0.21
N LEU A 164 -9.66 -11.34 0.87
CA LEU A 164 -10.86 -10.79 1.45
C LEU A 164 -11.52 -9.83 0.46
N ILE A 165 -12.57 -10.34 -0.17
CA ILE A 165 -13.54 -9.56 -0.93
C ILE A 165 -14.76 -9.43 -0.03
N THR A 166 -14.88 -8.33 0.68
CA THR A 166 -16.13 -7.97 1.34
C THR A 166 -16.63 -6.73 0.66
N ASP A 167 -17.82 -6.80 0.09
CA ASP A 167 -18.47 -5.77 -0.68
C ASP A 167 -18.09 -5.71 -2.17
N VAL A 168 -18.82 -6.45 -2.95
CA VAL A 168 -18.95 -6.19 -4.38
C VAL A 168 -19.94 -5.04 -4.51
N GLY A 169 -19.43 -3.81 -4.54
CA GLY A 169 -20.25 -2.61 -4.67
C GLY A 169 -20.99 -2.59 -6.00
N GLY A 170 -22.28 -2.80 -5.94
CA GLY A 170 -23.21 -2.75 -7.05
C GLY A 170 -24.36 -3.71 -6.79
N LYS A 171 -25.56 -3.16 -6.65
CA LYS A 171 -26.81 -3.90 -6.46
C LYS A 171 -26.82 -5.20 -7.28
N ASP A 172 -27.14 -6.33 -6.63
CA ASP A 172 -27.55 -7.62 -7.21
C ASP A 172 -26.49 -8.72 -7.48
N MET A 173 -25.44 -8.83 -6.67
CA MET A 173 -24.85 -10.16 -6.51
C MET A 173 -24.60 -10.47 -5.03
N LYS A 174 -25.51 -11.26 -4.45
CA LYS A 174 -25.33 -11.89 -3.14
C LYS A 174 -24.28 -13.01 -3.26
N CYS A 175 -23.02 -12.64 -3.21
CA CYS A 175 -21.94 -13.56 -2.87
C CYS A 175 -21.51 -13.25 -1.45
N SER A 176 -22.32 -13.74 -0.50
CA SER A 176 -21.95 -13.76 0.91
C SER A 176 -20.93 -14.88 1.11
N PHE A 177 -19.68 -14.60 0.90
CA PHE A 177 -18.61 -15.45 1.40
C PHE A 177 -18.17 -14.90 2.76
N VAL A 178 -18.80 -15.43 3.79
CA VAL A 178 -18.40 -15.24 5.18
C VAL A 178 -17.18 -16.11 5.41
N PHE A 179 -16.00 -15.52 5.54
CA PHE A 179 -14.86 -16.22 6.09
C PHE A 179 -14.79 -15.97 7.59
N TYR A 180 -15.01 -17.05 8.35
CA TYR A 180 -14.83 -17.05 9.79
C TYR A 180 -13.35 -16.87 10.12
N PHE A 181 -13.09 -15.86 10.95
CA PHE A 181 -11.85 -15.77 11.69
C PHE A 181 -11.83 -16.88 12.75
N ASN A 182 -11.00 -17.88 12.58
CA ASN A 182 -10.55 -18.66 13.72
C ASN A 182 -9.36 -17.92 14.31
N TYR A 183 -9.63 -17.09 15.31
CA TYR A 183 -8.63 -16.70 16.29
C TYR A 183 -8.37 -17.94 17.15
N VAL A 184 -7.20 -18.50 17.07
CA VAL A 184 -6.63 -19.30 18.15
C VAL A 184 -5.70 -18.37 18.90
N LEU A 185 -6.00 -18.22 20.19
CA LEU A 185 -5.27 -17.51 21.23
C LEU A 185 -3.80 -17.92 21.31
#